data_352d50c8870ed19dfbc20f997bb190ce
#
_entry.id   352d50c8870ed19dfbc20f997bb190ce
#
_cell.length_a   1.000
_cell.length_b   1.000
_cell.length_c   1.000
_cell.angle_alpha   90.00
_cell.angle_beta   90.00
_cell.angle_gamma   90.00
#
_symmetry.space_group_name_H-M   'P 1'
#
loop_
_entity.id
_entity.type
_entity.pdbx_description
1 polymer ?
#
loop_
_entity_poly.entity_id
_entity_poly.type
_entity_poly.pdbx_seq_one_letter_code
_entity_poly.pdbx_strand_id
1 'polypeptide(L)'
;MVFGNGSLKCWRKKSNRTQECIGRSRGGLTTKIHATCDALGNPTGFHLSPGQAHDLQGADVLLDALLDQIQSLLAGIAYAAKVRLLDRLEEHQVEAVIPPKSNQKDPREFDQDKYRWRHQIENFFAKLKQYRGIATRYDKRACAFLGAIHWVAAVIWLN
;
A
#
# COMPACT_ATOMS: atom_id res chain seq x y z
N MET A 1 -6.76 9.92 4.05
CA MET A 1 -6.44 8.58 3.46
C MET A 1 -5.02 8.21 3.78
N VAL A 2 -4.78 7.01 4.22
CA VAL A 2 -3.44 6.50 4.50
C VAL A 2 -3.07 5.43 3.48
N PHE A 3 -1.88 5.53 2.91
CA PHE A 3 -1.35 4.61 1.91
C PHE A 3 -0.14 3.85 2.45
N GLY A 4 -0.10 2.55 2.24
CA GLY A 4 1.02 1.71 2.63
C GLY A 4 1.15 0.46 1.76
N ASN A 5 2.29 -0.21 1.90
CA ASN A 5 2.54 -1.50 1.26
C ASN A 5 3.15 -2.51 2.24
N GLY A 6 2.90 -3.77 1.98
CA GLY A 6 3.51 -4.89 2.69
C GLY A 6 4.04 -5.93 1.72
N SER A 7 5.18 -6.54 2.03
CA SER A 7 5.76 -7.63 1.23
C SER A 7 5.56 -8.98 1.92
N LEU A 8 5.11 -9.97 1.17
CA LEU A 8 4.84 -11.31 1.68
C LEU A 8 5.59 -12.37 0.86
N LYS A 9 6.09 -13.41 1.54
CA LYS A 9 6.77 -14.55 0.90
C LYS A 9 5.75 -15.48 0.25
N CYS A 10 6.05 -15.96 -0.95
CA CYS A 10 5.19 -16.90 -1.70
C CYS A 10 5.88 -18.25 -1.89
N TRP A 11 5.12 -19.33 -1.73
CA TRP A 11 5.54 -20.70 -2.00
C TRP A 11 5.19 -21.14 -3.44
N ARG A 12 6.03 -21.92 -4.01
CA ARG A 12 6.38 -22.40 -5.36
C ARG A 12 5.25 -22.94 -6.29
N LYS A 13 5.22 -22.61 -7.59
CA LYS A 13 5.42 -23.46 -8.79
C LYS A 13 5.14 -22.72 -10.11
N LYS A 14 5.66 -23.27 -11.25
CA LYS A 14 5.62 -22.70 -12.61
C LYS A 14 4.20 -22.32 -13.08
N SER A 15 3.98 -21.05 -13.28
CA SER A 15 2.86 -20.44 -14.00
C SER A 15 3.28 -19.04 -14.43
N ASN A 16 2.49 -18.34 -15.23
CA ASN A 16 2.74 -16.97 -15.65
C ASN A 16 2.86 -16.04 -14.41
N ARG A 17 4.07 -15.98 -13.85
CA ARG A 17 4.37 -15.32 -12.55
C ARG A 17 3.96 -13.85 -12.54
N THR A 18 4.03 -13.19 -13.68
CA THR A 18 3.69 -11.77 -13.80
C THR A 18 2.18 -11.55 -13.63
N GLN A 19 1.34 -12.41 -14.21
CA GLN A 19 -0.12 -12.34 -14.07
C GLN A 19 -0.57 -12.67 -12.63
N GLU A 20 0.23 -13.48 -11.91
CA GLU A 20 -0.05 -13.87 -10.54
C GLU A 20 0.56 -12.90 -9.50
N CYS A 21 1.09 -11.76 -9.91
CA CYS A 21 1.72 -10.78 -9.03
C CYS A 21 2.79 -11.39 -8.10
N ILE A 22 3.54 -12.39 -8.61
CA ILE A 22 4.65 -13.03 -7.90
C ILE A 22 5.96 -12.61 -8.56
N GLY A 23 6.88 -12.07 -7.78
CA GLY A 23 8.17 -11.62 -8.27
C GLY A 23 9.33 -11.90 -7.33
N ARG A 24 10.56 -11.83 -7.83
CA ARG A 24 11.77 -12.08 -7.06
C ARG A 24 12.24 -10.79 -6.39
N SER A 25 12.23 -10.77 -5.06
CA SER A 25 12.85 -9.73 -4.23
C SER A 25 14.10 -10.28 -3.52
N ARG A 26 14.77 -9.45 -2.71
CA ARG A 26 15.89 -9.91 -1.86
C ARG A 26 15.48 -11.05 -0.91
N GLY A 27 14.22 -11.09 -0.48
CA GLY A 27 13.68 -12.14 0.38
C GLY A 27 13.15 -13.38 -0.35
N GLY A 28 13.41 -13.53 -1.66
CA GLY A 28 12.94 -14.63 -2.50
C GLY A 28 11.72 -14.27 -3.33
N LEU A 29 10.84 -15.24 -3.58
CA LEU A 29 9.58 -15.01 -4.29
C LEU A 29 8.57 -14.34 -3.36
N THR A 30 8.17 -13.14 -3.72
CA THR A 30 7.27 -12.32 -2.89
C THR A 30 6.19 -11.63 -3.73
N THR A 31 5.13 -11.21 -3.04
CA THR A 31 4.10 -10.31 -3.55
C THR A 31 4.04 -9.09 -2.64
N LYS A 32 3.87 -7.93 -3.22
CA LYS A 32 3.54 -6.71 -2.47
C LYS A 32 2.03 -6.54 -2.42
N ILE A 33 1.52 -6.24 -1.24
CA ILE A 33 0.15 -5.78 -1.04
C ILE A 33 0.24 -4.27 -0.84
N HIS A 34 -0.43 -3.52 -1.69
CA HIS A 34 -0.67 -2.09 -1.51
C HIS A 34 -2.07 -1.94 -0.93
N ALA A 35 -2.20 -1.10 0.06
CA ALA A 35 -3.47 -0.86 0.71
C ALA A 35 -3.67 0.62 1.01
N THR A 36 -4.92 1.03 1.03
CA THR A 36 -5.37 2.32 1.55
C THR A 36 -6.31 2.09 2.72
N CYS A 37 -6.28 2.98 3.69
CA CYS A 37 -7.27 3.01 4.76
C CYS A 37 -7.76 4.44 5.00
N ASP A 38 -8.95 4.57 5.58
CA ASP A 38 -9.49 5.84 6.01
C ASP A 38 -8.81 6.36 7.30
N ALA A 39 -9.30 7.46 7.85
CA ALA A 39 -8.78 8.06 9.07
C ALA A 39 -9.00 7.19 10.32
N LEU A 40 -9.95 6.26 10.28
CA LEU A 40 -10.25 5.33 11.37
C LEU A 40 -9.42 4.04 11.29
N GLY A 41 -8.64 3.87 10.20
CA GLY A 41 -7.83 2.67 9.97
C GLY A 41 -8.58 1.56 9.22
N ASN A 42 -9.80 1.83 8.73
CA ASN A 42 -10.55 0.86 7.94
C ASN A 42 -9.96 0.75 6.54
N PRO A 43 -9.71 -0.47 6.04
CA PRO A 43 -9.18 -0.67 4.71
C PRO A 43 -10.21 -0.28 3.64
N THR A 44 -9.80 0.55 2.67
CA THR A 44 -10.67 1.06 1.60
C THR A 44 -10.30 0.52 0.22
N GLY A 45 -9.08 0.02 0.04
CA GLY A 45 -8.66 -0.55 -1.23
C GLY A 45 -7.40 -1.39 -1.14
N PHE A 46 -7.29 -2.35 -2.07
CA PHE A 46 -6.12 -3.23 -2.18
C PHE A 46 -5.67 -3.37 -3.62
N HIS A 47 -4.35 -3.43 -3.82
CA HIS A 47 -3.74 -3.80 -5.09
C HIS A 47 -2.55 -4.72 -4.86
N LEU A 48 -2.36 -5.70 -5.75
CA LEU A 48 -1.23 -6.63 -5.69
C LEU A 48 -0.22 -6.29 -6.78
N SER A 49 1.05 -6.34 -6.44
CA SER A 49 2.13 -6.24 -7.41
C SER A 49 3.25 -7.27 -7.14
N PRO A 50 4.05 -7.64 -8.17
CA PRO A 50 5.22 -8.50 -7.96
C PRO A 50 6.21 -7.88 -6.99
N GLY A 51 6.91 -8.70 -6.20
CA GLY A 51 7.80 -8.24 -5.13
C GLY A 51 8.91 -7.27 -5.54
N GLN A 52 9.38 -7.33 -6.79
CA GLN A 52 10.36 -6.40 -7.36
C GLN A 52 9.74 -5.13 -7.94
N ALA A 53 8.40 -5.08 -8.09
CA ALA A 53 7.74 -3.90 -8.66
C ALA A 53 7.97 -2.66 -7.80
N HIS A 54 8.01 -1.52 -8.47
CA HIS A 54 8.16 -0.24 -7.77
C HIS A 54 6.85 0.11 -7.02
N ASP A 55 6.97 0.64 -5.81
CA ASP A 55 5.83 0.94 -4.94
C ASP A 55 4.81 1.91 -5.54
N LEU A 56 5.25 2.78 -6.46
CA LEU A 56 4.34 3.68 -7.18
C LEU A 56 3.32 2.99 -8.07
N GLN A 57 3.65 1.83 -8.65
CA GLN A 57 2.69 1.16 -9.52
C GLN A 57 1.40 0.81 -8.76
N GLY A 58 1.54 0.43 -7.49
CA GLY A 58 0.37 0.19 -6.65
C GLY A 58 -0.32 1.48 -6.20
N ALA A 59 0.46 2.55 -5.99
CA ALA A 59 -0.09 3.86 -5.64
C ALA A 59 -0.93 4.44 -6.79
N ASP A 60 -0.41 4.44 -8.01
CA ASP A 60 -1.11 4.97 -9.18
C ASP A 60 -2.49 4.32 -9.33
N VAL A 61 -2.57 2.97 -9.24
CA VAL A 61 -3.82 2.22 -9.40
C VAL A 61 -4.84 2.55 -8.30
N LEU A 62 -4.40 2.65 -7.04
CA LEU A 62 -5.30 2.91 -5.92
C LEU A 62 -5.73 4.37 -5.83
N LEU A 63 -4.84 5.29 -6.18
CA LEU A 63 -5.12 6.72 -6.07
C LEU A 63 -6.03 7.23 -7.19
N ASP A 64 -5.92 6.69 -8.41
CA ASP A 64 -6.79 7.09 -9.54
C ASP A 64 -8.28 7.04 -9.18
N ALA A 65 -8.68 6.05 -8.38
CA ALA A 65 -10.07 5.90 -7.96
C ALA A 65 -10.47 6.77 -6.76
N LEU A 66 -9.51 7.40 -6.08
CA LEU A 66 -9.72 8.02 -4.78
C LEU A 66 -9.43 9.53 -4.75
N LEU A 67 -8.66 10.06 -5.71
CA LEU A 67 -8.21 11.46 -5.71
C LEU A 67 -9.36 12.46 -5.55
N ASP A 68 -10.48 12.21 -6.24
CA ASP A 68 -11.64 13.10 -6.19
C ASP A 68 -12.47 12.99 -4.89
N GLN A 69 -12.15 12.03 -4.03
CA GLN A 69 -12.92 11.73 -2.82
C GLN A 69 -12.16 12.05 -1.53
N ILE A 70 -10.86 12.35 -1.62
CA ILE A 70 -10.00 12.55 -0.46
C ILE A 70 -9.55 14.00 -0.33
N GLN A 71 -9.41 14.49 0.89
CA GLN A 71 -8.90 15.82 1.20
C GLN A 71 -7.40 15.80 1.51
N SER A 72 -6.89 14.72 2.07
CA SER A 72 -5.48 14.58 2.41
C SER A 72 -4.99 13.14 2.21
N LEU A 73 -3.74 12.99 1.77
CA LEU A 73 -3.07 11.71 1.59
C LEU A 73 -1.84 11.62 2.50
N LEU A 74 -1.83 10.63 3.39
CA LEU A 74 -0.70 10.30 4.23
C LEU A 74 0.06 9.12 3.61
N ALA A 75 1.35 9.31 3.33
CA ALA A 75 2.19 8.24 2.80
C ALA A 75 3.61 8.27 3.38
N GLY A 76 4.33 7.16 3.26
CA GLY A 76 5.70 7.06 3.75
C GLY A 76 6.70 7.85 2.90
N ILE A 77 7.89 8.10 3.46
CA ILE A 77 9.00 8.85 2.82
C ILE A 77 9.41 8.29 1.44
N ALA A 78 9.16 7.02 1.16
CA ALA A 78 9.43 6.42 -0.15
C ALA A 78 8.65 7.10 -1.29
N TYR A 79 7.55 7.76 -0.97
CA TYR A 79 6.70 8.49 -1.91
C TYR A 79 7.07 9.97 -2.06
N ALA A 80 7.89 10.53 -1.14
CA ALA A 80 8.30 11.94 -1.15
C ALA A 80 9.14 12.36 -2.36
N ALA A 81 9.85 11.42 -3.00
CA ALA A 81 10.73 11.73 -4.14
C ALA A 81 10.01 11.78 -5.48
N LYS A 82 8.71 11.79 -5.49
CA LYS A 82 7.93 11.55 -6.70
C LYS A 82 7.12 12.76 -7.05
N VAL A 83 7.77 13.65 -7.78
CA VAL A 83 7.21 14.87 -8.37
C VAL A 83 5.84 14.54 -9.00
N ARG A 84 5.75 13.50 -9.82
CA ARG A 84 4.49 13.07 -10.45
C ARG A 84 3.35 12.78 -9.46
N LEU A 85 3.61 12.20 -8.29
CA LEU A 85 2.58 11.94 -7.29
C LEU A 85 2.15 13.25 -6.63
N LEU A 86 3.11 14.10 -6.30
CA LEU A 86 2.85 15.39 -5.67
C LEU A 86 2.10 16.32 -6.61
N ASP A 87 2.49 16.39 -7.89
CA ASP A 87 1.81 17.19 -8.92
C ASP A 87 0.34 16.76 -9.07
N ARG A 88 0.08 15.45 -9.10
CA ARG A 88 -1.30 14.92 -9.17
C ARG A 88 -2.14 15.27 -7.94
N LEU A 89 -1.55 15.21 -6.74
CA LEU A 89 -2.25 15.60 -5.52
C LEU A 89 -2.58 17.10 -5.54
N GLU A 90 -1.65 17.91 -6.04
CA GLU A 90 -1.85 19.36 -6.18
C GLU A 90 -2.94 19.70 -7.21
N GLU A 91 -2.93 19.04 -8.38
CA GLU A 91 -3.96 19.17 -9.41
C GLU A 91 -5.37 18.89 -8.88
N HIS A 92 -5.52 17.90 -7.99
CA HIS A 92 -6.79 17.55 -7.34
C HIS A 92 -7.03 18.27 -6.01
N GLN A 93 -6.18 19.25 -5.64
CA GLN A 93 -6.27 20.00 -4.38
C GLN A 93 -6.23 19.09 -3.14
N VAL A 94 -5.52 17.97 -3.21
CA VAL A 94 -5.34 17.01 -2.11
C VAL A 94 -4.08 17.36 -1.34
N GLU A 95 -4.21 17.53 -0.03
CA GLU A 95 -3.08 17.81 0.84
C GLU A 95 -2.12 16.60 0.93
N ALA A 96 -0.86 16.78 0.58
CA ALA A 96 0.17 15.75 0.68
C ALA A 96 0.86 15.77 2.05
N VAL A 97 0.49 14.85 2.94
CA VAL A 97 1.12 14.69 4.26
C VAL A 97 2.21 13.61 4.16
N ILE A 98 3.33 13.97 3.53
CA ILE A 98 4.45 13.07 3.24
C ILE A 98 5.74 13.73 3.70
N PRO A 99 6.51 13.13 4.63
CA PRO A 99 7.75 13.72 5.10
C PRO A 99 8.77 13.83 3.97
N PRO A 100 9.52 14.93 3.90
CA PRO A 100 10.58 15.12 2.91
C PRO A 100 11.72 14.12 3.15
N LYS A 101 12.53 13.86 2.12
CA LYS A 101 13.76 13.10 2.30
C LYS A 101 14.80 13.95 3.01
N SER A 102 15.61 13.33 3.87
CA SER A 102 16.67 13.99 4.66
C SER A 102 17.73 14.74 3.83
N ASN A 103 17.92 14.35 2.56
CA ASN A 103 18.86 14.95 1.63
C ASN A 103 18.22 15.93 0.63
N GLN A 104 16.97 16.34 0.85
CA GLN A 104 16.29 17.33 0.02
C GLN A 104 16.77 18.74 0.40
N LYS A 105 17.19 19.52 -0.61
CA LYS A 105 17.74 20.88 -0.40
C LYS A 105 16.70 21.87 0.10
N ASP A 106 15.44 21.65 -0.30
CA ASP A 106 14.30 22.48 0.10
C ASP A 106 13.20 21.53 0.64
N PRO A 107 13.20 21.27 1.96
CA PRO A 107 12.26 20.34 2.55
C PRO A 107 10.86 20.97 2.60
N ARG A 108 9.87 20.30 2.01
CA ARG A 108 8.46 20.68 2.10
C ARG A 108 7.99 20.60 3.56
N GLU A 109 7.29 21.61 4.02
CA GLU A 109 6.55 21.54 5.27
C GLU A 109 5.39 20.54 5.14
N PHE A 110 5.13 19.78 6.18
CA PHE A 110 4.02 18.86 6.26
C PHE A 110 3.48 18.81 7.68
N ASP A 111 2.21 18.48 7.83
CA ASP A 111 1.55 18.37 9.13
C ASP A 111 2.02 17.11 9.87
N GLN A 112 2.85 17.29 10.89
CA GLN A 112 3.41 16.20 11.70
C GLN A 112 2.34 15.50 12.55
N ASP A 113 1.33 16.22 13.01
CA ASP A 113 0.27 15.65 13.81
C ASP A 113 -0.64 14.76 12.96
N LYS A 114 -1.00 15.21 11.77
CA LYS A 114 -1.68 14.35 10.80
C LYS A 114 -0.81 13.16 10.40
N TYR A 115 0.50 13.34 10.21
CA TYR A 115 1.39 12.23 9.82
C TYR A 115 1.43 11.10 10.85
N ARG A 116 1.23 11.39 12.13
CA ARG A 116 1.13 10.35 13.18
C ARG A 116 0.04 9.33 12.90
N TRP A 117 -1.06 9.73 12.25
CA TRP A 117 -2.14 8.80 11.87
C TRP A 117 -1.71 7.74 10.85
N ARG A 118 -0.53 7.88 10.25
CA ARG A 118 0.04 6.85 9.36
C ARG A 118 0.20 5.48 10.04
N HIS A 119 0.32 5.41 11.36
CA HIS A 119 0.37 4.15 12.10
C HIS A 119 -0.88 3.27 11.88
N GLN A 120 -2.02 3.84 11.48
CA GLN A 120 -3.24 3.07 11.21
C GLN A 120 -3.03 2.01 10.13
N ILE A 121 -2.35 2.38 9.03
CA ILE A 121 -2.06 1.40 7.96
C ILE A 121 -1.05 0.33 8.44
N GLU A 122 -0.12 0.69 9.32
CA GLU A 122 0.83 -0.27 9.90
C GLU A 122 0.12 -1.24 10.85
N ASN A 123 -0.80 -0.74 11.67
CA ASN A 123 -1.65 -1.57 12.53
C ASN A 123 -2.52 -2.52 11.70
N PHE A 124 -3.10 -2.03 10.60
CA PHE A 124 -3.84 -2.89 9.69
C PHE A 124 -2.96 -4.01 9.13
N PHE A 125 -1.76 -3.71 8.63
CA PHE A 125 -0.84 -4.75 8.13
C PHE A 125 -0.37 -5.70 9.23
N ALA A 126 -0.20 -5.24 10.47
CA ALA A 126 0.14 -6.09 11.60
C ALA A 126 -0.99 -7.10 11.89
N LYS A 127 -2.26 -6.66 11.91
CA LYS A 127 -3.42 -7.52 12.05
C LYS A 127 -3.55 -8.50 10.87
N LEU A 128 -3.40 -8.02 9.64
CA LEU A 128 -3.49 -8.83 8.43
C LEU A 128 -2.46 -9.98 8.42
N LYS A 129 -1.24 -9.74 8.90
CA LYS A 129 -0.17 -10.74 8.99
C LYS A 129 -0.40 -11.82 10.05
N GLN A 130 -1.32 -11.63 10.99
CA GLN A 130 -1.70 -12.68 11.94
C GLN A 130 -2.41 -13.85 11.25
N TYR A 131 -3.03 -13.59 10.10
CA TYR A 131 -3.64 -14.63 9.28
C TYR A 131 -2.57 -15.33 8.44
N ARG A 132 -2.18 -16.54 8.86
CA ARG A 132 -1.08 -17.29 8.29
C ARG A 132 -1.20 -17.52 6.77
N GLY A 133 -2.41 -17.77 6.28
CA GLY A 133 -2.69 -17.94 4.84
C GLY A 133 -2.35 -16.70 4.02
N ILE A 134 -2.55 -15.50 4.63
CA ILE A 134 -2.16 -14.24 4.02
C ILE A 134 -0.65 -14.03 4.18
N ALA A 135 -0.11 -14.18 5.40
CA ALA A 135 1.30 -13.91 5.69
C ALA A 135 2.27 -14.75 4.86
N THR A 136 1.90 -15.98 4.51
CA THR A 136 2.72 -16.90 3.71
C THR A 136 2.27 -16.99 2.25
N ARG A 137 1.11 -16.41 1.90
CA ARG A 137 0.48 -16.52 0.60
C ARG A 137 0.43 -17.95 0.08
N TYR A 138 -0.51 -18.73 0.56
CA TYR A 138 -0.74 -20.08 0.06
C TYR A 138 -1.43 -20.10 -1.30
N ASP A 139 -2.27 -19.09 -1.59
CA ASP A 139 -2.98 -18.98 -2.84
C ASP A 139 -2.07 -18.55 -3.98
N LYS A 140 -2.01 -19.39 -5.01
CA LYS A 140 -1.21 -19.13 -6.20
C LYS A 140 -1.83 -18.05 -7.07
N ARG A 141 -3.16 -18.11 -7.27
CA ARG A 141 -3.90 -17.15 -8.11
C ARG A 141 -3.99 -15.80 -7.43
N ALA A 142 -3.64 -14.73 -8.14
CA ALA A 142 -3.72 -13.37 -7.62
C ALA A 142 -5.15 -13.00 -7.20
N CYS A 143 -6.16 -13.39 -8.00
CA CYS A 143 -7.56 -13.11 -7.69
C CYS A 143 -8.04 -13.82 -6.41
N ALA A 144 -7.68 -15.09 -6.20
CA ALA A 144 -8.04 -15.82 -4.99
C ALA A 144 -7.35 -15.20 -3.77
N PHE A 145 -6.06 -14.87 -3.89
CA PHE A 145 -5.31 -14.24 -2.82
C PHE A 145 -5.86 -12.84 -2.48
N LEU A 146 -6.21 -12.04 -3.49
CA LEU A 146 -6.84 -10.73 -3.27
C LEU A 146 -8.20 -10.87 -2.60
N GLY A 147 -9.02 -11.86 -3.02
CA GLY A 147 -10.29 -12.19 -2.38
C GLY A 147 -10.13 -12.56 -0.90
N ALA A 148 -9.11 -13.38 -0.57
CA ALA A 148 -8.78 -13.71 0.81
C ALA A 148 -8.38 -12.48 1.63
N ILE A 149 -7.63 -11.54 1.06
CA ILE A 149 -7.28 -10.26 1.71
C ILE A 149 -8.54 -9.44 2.00
N HIS A 150 -9.44 -9.29 1.02
CA HIS A 150 -10.70 -8.58 1.24
C HIS A 150 -11.54 -9.21 2.34
N TRP A 151 -11.61 -10.54 2.37
CA TRP A 151 -12.35 -11.27 3.39
C TRP A 151 -11.78 -11.04 4.80
N VAL A 152 -10.45 -11.17 4.94
CA VAL A 152 -9.77 -10.91 6.22
C VAL A 152 -9.91 -9.44 6.63
N ALA A 153 -9.81 -8.51 5.68
CA ALA A 153 -9.99 -7.09 5.93
C ALA A 153 -11.40 -6.78 6.46
N ALA A 154 -12.43 -7.41 5.90
CA ALA A 154 -13.80 -7.28 6.39
C ALA A 154 -13.94 -7.82 7.84
N VAL A 155 -13.30 -8.94 8.16
CA VAL A 155 -13.27 -9.47 9.53
C VAL A 155 -12.55 -8.52 10.49
N ILE A 156 -11.43 -7.91 10.07
CA ILE A 156 -10.68 -6.93 10.87
C ILE A 156 -11.52 -5.66 11.11
N TRP A 157 -12.33 -5.26 10.13
CA TRP A 157 -13.19 -4.08 10.22
C TRP A 157 -14.40 -4.28 11.15
N LEU A 158 -14.92 -5.51 11.19
CA LEU A 158 -16.09 -5.83 12.03
C LEU A 158 -15.75 -6.09 13.50
N ASN A 159 -14.45 -6.21 13.86
CA ASN A 159 -13.96 -6.42 15.23
C ASN A 159 -13.25 -5.16 15.77
#